data_6e1cad5b6465df723b33af365d942565
#
_entry.id   6e1cad5b6465df723b33af365d942565
#
_cell.length_a   1.000
_cell.length_b   1.000
_cell.length_c   1.000
_cell.angle_alpha   90.00
_cell.angle_beta   90.00
_cell.angle_gamma   90.00
#
_symmetry.space_group_name_H-M   'P 1'
#
loop_
_entity.id
_entity.type
_entity.pdbx_description
1 polymer ?
#
loop_
_entity_poly.entity_id
_entity_poly.type
_entity_poly.pdbx_seq_one_letter_code
_entity_poly.pdbx_strand_id
1 'polypeptide(L)'
;DVCGASCRHRSLASGLLDQIGNHMVRSIAELAVAPSGPRIFDTDGFSPLFKFLKEAEFYTSSIYDPTRPFGEFIRPKVMNIDLQAMPFQDGFYDIIITSDVMEHVRRDEVAHREIYRCLRPGGCYVFTVPYVPGWQSNQVRIDSSGVEDIYVMEKQYHGDPMNSTGILVYRIYGQELVAQLRHIGFEVTFINNSEPCIGVVTKDLFVCKKV
;
A
#
# COMPACT_ATOMS: atom_id res chain seq x y z
N ASP A 1 4.54 -2.32 23.81
CA ASP A 1 4.09 -1.72 22.55
C ASP A 1 2.80 -0.93 22.74
N VAL A 2 2.92 0.36 23.00
CA VAL A 2 1.78 1.24 23.32
C VAL A 2 0.89 1.51 22.07
N CYS A 3 1.46 1.48 20.86
CA CYS A 3 0.74 1.82 19.63
C CYS A 3 0.26 0.61 18.80
N GLY A 4 0.67 -0.62 19.15
CA GLY A 4 0.35 -1.84 18.39
C GLY A 4 0.97 -1.90 16.97
N ALA A 5 1.87 -0.98 16.63
CA ALA A 5 2.47 -0.91 15.31
C ALA A 5 3.63 -1.90 15.17
N SER A 6 3.59 -2.74 14.13
CA SER A 6 4.72 -3.57 13.72
C SER A 6 5.87 -2.72 13.13
N CYS A 7 7.03 -3.33 12.91
CA CYS A 7 8.15 -2.70 12.22
C CYS A 7 7.73 -2.13 10.85
N ARG A 8 6.95 -2.88 10.07
CA ARG A 8 6.38 -2.48 8.78
C ARG A 8 5.51 -1.21 8.88
N HIS A 9 4.57 -1.16 9.83
CA HIS A 9 3.72 0.02 10.02
C HIS A 9 4.54 1.27 10.40
N ARG A 10 5.61 1.11 11.18
CA ARG A 10 6.52 2.22 11.51
C ARG A 10 7.32 2.67 10.31
N SER A 11 7.76 1.75 9.44
CA SER A 11 8.42 2.07 8.18
C SER A 11 7.51 2.87 7.26
N LEU A 12 6.25 2.44 7.10
CA LEU A 12 5.25 3.18 6.31
C LEU A 12 4.97 4.56 6.90
N ALA A 13 4.84 4.67 8.23
CA ALA A 13 4.63 5.96 8.91
C ALA A 13 5.82 6.90 8.71
N SER A 14 7.06 6.41 8.81
CA SER A 14 8.27 7.18 8.53
C SER A 14 8.28 7.63 7.06
N GLY A 15 8.07 6.70 6.12
CA GLY A 15 8.02 7.03 4.69
C GLY A 15 6.94 8.04 4.34
N LEU A 16 5.76 7.95 4.95
CA LEU A 16 4.68 8.92 4.80
C LEU A 16 5.12 10.31 5.25
N LEU A 17 5.70 10.43 6.45
CA LEU A 17 6.15 11.71 7.01
C LEU A 17 7.26 12.33 6.16
N ASP A 18 8.19 11.53 5.64
CA ASP A 18 9.24 11.98 4.73
C ASP A 18 8.67 12.60 3.44
N GLN A 19 7.56 12.05 2.91
CA GLN A 19 6.92 12.58 1.69
C GLN A 19 6.08 13.84 1.94
N ILE A 20 5.56 14.03 3.14
CA ILE A 20 4.83 15.25 3.50
C ILE A 20 5.79 16.45 3.54
N GLY A 21 7.06 16.23 3.89
CA GLY A 21 8.13 17.25 3.80
C GLY A 21 7.88 18.49 4.65
N ASN A 22 6.92 18.48 5.53
CA ASN A 22 6.56 19.63 6.35
C ASN A 22 7.25 19.50 7.71
N HIS A 23 8.26 20.34 7.94
CA HIS A 23 8.96 20.41 9.24
C HIS A 23 8.05 20.69 10.45
N MET A 24 6.80 21.07 10.21
CA MET A 24 5.77 21.28 11.25
C MET A 24 5.08 19.98 11.71
N VAL A 25 5.16 18.91 10.92
CA VAL A 25 4.55 17.60 11.23
C VAL A 25 5.65 16.55 11.41
N ARG A 26 5.86 16.11 12.64
CA ARG A 26 6.95 15.19 13.01
C ARG A 26 6.46 13.80 13.41
N SER A 27 5.15 13.65 13.51
CA SER A 27 4.53 12.38 13.91
C SER A 27 3.16 12.19 13.27
N ILE A 28 2.71 10.94 13.20
CA ILE A 28 1.35 10.61 12.73
C ILE A 28 0.29 11.24 13.65
N ALA A 29 0.57 11.36 14.95
CA ALA A 29 -0.35 12.01 15.89
C ALA A 29 -0.51 13.51 15.61
N GLU A 30 0.58 14.21 15.26
CA GLU A 30 0.52 15.62 14.84
C GLU A 30 -0.21 15.76 13.50
N LEU A 31 0.06 14.86 12.55
CA LEU A 31 -0.66 14.83 11.27
C LEU A 31 -2.17 14.65 11.47
N ALA A 32 -2.57 13.75 12.38
CA ALA A 32 -3.98 13.43 12.66
C ALA A 32 -4.81 14.64 13.12
N VAL A 33 -4.18 15.60 13.78
CA VAL A 33 -4.84 16.81 14.31
C VAL A 33 -4.54 18.07 13.48
N ALA A 34 -3.81 17.92 12.39
CA ALA A 34 -3.51 19.04 11.48
C ALA A 34 -4.82 19.57 10.85
N PRO A 35 -4.99 20.90 10.74
CA PRO A 35 -6.22 21.48 10.16
C PRO A 35 -6.35 21.24 8.65
N SER A 36 -5.25 20.85 8.01
CA SER A 36 -5.19 20.46 6.59
C SER A 36 -4.00 19.54 6.36
N GLY A 37 -4.06 18.74 5.32
CA GLY A 37 -2.99 17.82 4.95
C GLY A 37 -3.14 17.32 3.52
N PRO A 38 -2.17 16.53 3.02
CA PRO A 38 -2.29 15.87 1.73
C PRO A 38 -3.45 14.89 1.74
N ARG A 39 -4.13 14.73 0.61
CA ARG A 39 -5.16 13.68 0.44
C ARG A 39 -4.49 12.32 0.44
N ILE A 40 -4.76 11.52 1.47
CA ILE A 40 -4.14 10.21 1.69
C ILE A 40 -5.18 9.12 1.48
N PHE A 41 -4.83 8.11 0.68
CA PHE A 41 -5.55 6.86 0.58
C PHE A 41 -4.70 5.72 1.14
N ASP A 42 -5.27 4.93 2.06
CA ASP A 42 -4.62 3.78 2.70
C ASP A 42 -5.47 2.52 2.49
N THR A 43 -4.88 1.43 2.07
CA THR A 43 -5.59 0.19 1.78
C THR A 43 -5.82 -0.71 3.00
N ASP A 44 -5.43 -0.27 4.19
CA ASP A 44 -5.60 -1.06 5.41
C ASP A 44 -6.46 -0.33 6.46
N GLY A 45 -7.79 -0.51 6.35
CA GLY A 45 -8.77 0.03 7.28
C GLY A 45 -8.70 -0.51 8.72
N PHE A 46 -7.77 -1.44 9.02
CA PHE A 46 -7.52 -1.98 10.35
C PHE A 46 -6.16 -1.57 10.91
N SER A 47 -5.35 -0.89 10.10
CA SER A 47 -3.98 -0.51 10.45
C SER A 47 -3.88 0.41 11.65
N PRO A 48 -2.72 0.47 12.33
CA PRO A 48 -2.42 1.53 13.26
C PRO A 48 -2.52 2.94 12.64
N LEU A 49 -2.16 3.11 11.36
CA LEU A 49 -2.33 4.40 10.65
C LEU A 49 -3.80 4.82 10.62
N PHE A 50 -4.71 3.91 10.27
CA PHE A 50 -6.14 4.17 10.30
C PHE A 50 -6.60 4.63 11.69
N LYS A 51 -6.16 3.97 12.77
CA LYS A 51 -6.56 4.34 14.14
C LYS A 51 -6.22 5.79 14.48
N PHE A 52 -5.10 6.30 13.98
CA PHE A 52 -4.67 7.69 14.20
C PHE A 52 -5.34 8.67 13.24
N LEU A 53 -5.44 8.33 11.95
CA LEU A 53 -5.81 9.27 10.88
C LEU A 53 -7.31 9.28 10.54
N LYS A 54 -8.11 8.37 11.08
CA LYS A 54 -9.54 8.22 10.73
C LYS A 54 -10.39 9.49 10.93
N GLU A 55 -9.99 10.39 11.82
CA GLU A 55 -10.70 11.65 12.08
C GLU A 55 -10.22 12.79 11.16
N ALA A 56 -9.07 12.64 10.48
CA ALA A 56 -8.58 13.65 9.55
C ALA A 56 -9.44 13.68 8.28
N GLU A 57 -9.87 14.89 7.85
CA GLU A 57 -10.73 15.03 6.67
C GLU A 57 -10.07 14.57 5.38
N PHE A 58 -8.77 14.77 5.26
CA PHE A 58 -7.96 14.44 4.11
C PHE A 58 -7.57 12.95 4.00
N TYR A 59 -8.01 12.10 4.94
CA TYR A 59 -7.68 10.68 4.96
C TYR A 59 -8.89 9.81 4.60
N THR A 60 -8.65 8.82 3.74
CA THR A 60 -9.61 7.77 3.39
C THR A 60 -8.89 6.43 3.41
N SER A 61 -9.55 5.41 3.90
CA SER A 61 -9.02 4.04 3.92
C SER A 61 -9.94 3.06 3.19
N SER A 62 -9.45 1.86 2.95
CA SER A 62 -10.27 0.80 2.36
C SER A 62 -10.03 -0.57 2.98
N ILE A 63 -10.90 -1.48 2.61
CA ILE A 63 -10.73 -2.93 2.67
C ILE A 63 -11.14 -3.54 1.33
N TYR A 64 -10.84 -4.81 1.13
CA TYR A 64 -11.34 -5.60 0.01
C TYR A 64 -12.29 -6.69 0.51
N ASP A 65 -13.56 -6.60 0.14
CA ASP A 65 -14.58 -7.61 0.43
C ASP A 65 -15.38 -7.92 -0.85
N PRO A 66 -15.09 -9.02 -1.56
CA PRO A 66 -15.74 -9.35 -2.82
C PRO A 66 -17.21 -9.75 -2.66
N THR A 67 -17.72 -9.90 -1.43
CA THR A 67 -19.13 -10.21 -1.15
C THR A 67 -20.01 -8.96 -1.11
N ARG A 68 -19.42 -7.76 -1.17
CA ARG A 68 -20.12 -6.46 -1.12
C ARG A 68 -19.83 -5.63 -2.37
N PRO A 69 -20.72 -4.69 -2.71
CA PRO A 69 -20.46 -3.74 -3.79
C PRO A 69 -19.14 -2.95 -3.57
N PHE A 70 -18.35 -2.81 -4.64
CA PHE A 70 -17.18 -1.96 -4.62
C PHE A 70 -17.55 -0.49 -4.80
N GLY A 71 -16.72 0.42 -4.28
CA GLY A 71 -16.90 1.87 -4.37
C GLY A 71 -17.79 2.47 -3.27
N GLU A 72 -18.32 1.67 -2.37
CA GLU A 72 -19.20 2.12 -1.29
C GLU A 72 -18.46 2.19 0.06
N PHE A 73 -18.88 3.15 0.90
CA PHE A 73 -18.43 3.20 2.28
C PHE A 73 -19.11 2.10 3.09
N ILE A 74 -18.33 1.25 3.74
CA ILE A 74 -18.81 0.21 4.67
C ILE A 74 -18.87 0.71 6.12
N ARG A 75 -18.10 1.74 6.43
CA ARG A 75 -18.10 2.50 7.69
C ARG A 75 -17.38 3.85 7.45
N PRO A 76 -17.48 4.81 8.40
CA PRO A 76 -16.81 6.10 8.24
C PRO A 76 -15.34 5.96 7.86
N LYS A 77 -14.92 6.66 6.81
CA LYS A 77 -13.56 6.68 6.25
C LYS A 77 -13.07 5.36 5.64
N VAL A 78 -13.88 4.29 5.58
CA VAL A 78 -13.46 2.99 5.02
C VAL A 78 -14.40 2.59 3.89
N MET A 79 -13.85 2.49 2.69
CA MET A 79 -14.55 2.04 1.48
C MET A 79 -14.24 0.57 1.18
N ASN A 80 -15.15 -0.09 0.48
CA ASN A 80 -14.86 -1.38 -0.16
C ASN A 80 -14.28 -1.13 -1.54
N ILE A 81 -13.01 -1.47 -1.78
CA ILE A 81 -12.29 -1.13 -3.01
C ILE A 81 -11.59 -2.36 -3.60
N ASP A 82 -11.81 -2.58 -4.91
CA ASP A 82 -10.89 -3.38 -5.73
C ASP A 82 -9.82 -2.42 -6.31
N LEU A 83 -8.57 -2.65 -5.96
CA LEU A 83 -7.46 -1.83 -6.46
C LEU A 83 -7.27 -1.93 -7.98
N GLN A 84 -7.84 -2.94 -8.62
CA GLN A 84 -7.81 -3.10 -10.07
C GLN A 84 -8.83 -2.20 -10.80
N ALA A 85 -9.76 -1.56 -10.05
CA ALA A 85 -10.80 -0.67 -10.59
C ALA A 85 -11.17 0.38 -9.54
N MET A 86 -10.26 1.30 -9.24
CA MET A 86 -10.45 2.32 -8.21
C MET A 86 -11.48 3.37 -8.65
N PRO A 87 -12.53 3.66 -7.85
CA PRO A 87 -13.63 4.55 -8.22
C PRO A 87 -13.29 6.04 -8.03
N PHE A 88 -12.03 6.39 -8.14
CA PHE A 88 -11.55 7.76 -7.94
C PHE A 88 -11.21 8.44 -9.25
N GLN A 89 -11.32 9.77 -9.28
CA GLN A 89 -10.89 10.59 -10.40
C GLN A 89 -9.36 10.55 -10.57
N ASP A 90 -8.90 10.81 -11.78
CA ASP A 90 -7.49 10.96 -12.08
C ASP A 90 -6.89 12.10 -11.26
N GLY A 91 -5.72 11.87 -10.69
CA GLY A 91 -5.00 12.90 -9.94
C GLY A 91 -5.65 13.33 -8.63
N PHE A 92 -6.50 12.50 -8.03
CA PHE A 92 -7.24 12.87 -6.83
C PHE A 92 -6.40 12.85 -5.55
N TYR A 93 -5.48 11.89 -5.40
CA TYR A 93 -4.69 11.71 -4.19
C TYR A 93 -3.28 12.30 -4.31
N ASP A 94 -2.78 12.84 -3.20
CA ASP A 94 -1.39 13.25 -3.03
C ASP A 94 -0.52 12.06 -2.67
N ILE A 95 -1.03 11.17 -1.79
CA ILE A 95 -0.30 10.00 -1.29
C ILE A 95 -1.24 8.79 -1.28
N ILE A 96 -0.74 7.66 -1.78
CA ILE A 96 -1.41 6.36 -1.68
C ILE A 96 -0.48 5.40 -0.93
N ILE A 97 -1.05 4.61 0.00
CA ILE A 97 -0.31 3.67 0.85
C ILE A 97 -0.89 2.27 0.69
N THR A 98 -0.01 1.27 0.49
CA THR A 98 -0.39 -0.14 0.62
C THR A 98 0.61 -0.89 1.50
N SER A 99 0.13 -1.81 2.32
CA SER A 99 0.92 -2.53 3.32
C SER A 99 0.78 -4.04 3.14
N ASP A 100 1.70 -4.66 2.38
CA ASP A 100 1.65 -6.07 2.01
C ASP A 100 0.28 -6.48 1.46
N VAL A 101 -0.14 -5.80 0.40
CA VAL A 101 -1.42 -6.01 -0.28
C VAL A 101 -1.22 -6.51 -1.71
N MET A 102 -0.21 -5.98 -2.41
CA MET A 102 -0.08 -6.19 -3.86
C MET A 102 0.23 -7.63 -4.25
N GLU A 103 0.87 -8.40 -3.39
CA GLU A 103 1.09 -9.82 -3.57
C GLU A 103 -0.20 -10.66 -3.58
N HIS A 104 -1.29 -10.08 -3.06
CA HIS A 104 -2.62 -10.68 -3.00
C HIS A 104 -3.53 -10.22 -4.14
N VAL A 105 -3.15 -9.19 -4.87
CA VAL A 105 -3.93 -8.67 -5.99
C VAL A 105 -3.70 -9.56 -7.22
N ARG A 106 -4.79 -10.04 -7.80
CA ARG A 106 -4.75 -10.98 -8.94
C ARG A 106 -3.95 -10.41 -10.11
N ARG A 107 -4.25 -9.17 -10.52
CA ARG A 107 -3.56 -8.42 -11.59
C ARG A 107 -2.93 -7.16 -11.00
N ASP A 108 -1.81 -7.35 -10.31
CA ASP A 108 -1.10 -6.25 -9.63
C ASP A 108 -0.65 -5.14 -10.58
N GLU A 109 -0.28 -5.46 -11.81
CA GLU A 109 0.06 -4.42 -12.80
C GLU A 109 -1.12 -3.50 -13.09
N VAL A 110 -2.35 -4.03 -13.16
CA VAL A 110 -3.56 -3.21 -13.34
C VAL A 110 -3.75 -2.30 -12.12
N ALA A 111 -3.60 -2.85 -10.92
CA ALA A 111 -3.72 -2.08 -9.67
C ALA A 111 -2.63 -0.99 -9.57
N HIS A 112 -1.39 -1.27 -9.94
CA HIS A 112 -0.33 -0.26 -9.98
C HIS A 112 -0.64 0.86 -10.98
N ARG A 113 -1.24 0.56 -12.15
CA ARG A 113 -1.69 1.58 -13.11
C ARG A 113 -2.84 2.42 -12.56
N GLU A 114 -3.79 1.82 -11.85
CA GLU A 114 -4.88 2.53 -11.18
C GLU A 114 -4.36 3.45 -10.06
N ILE A 115 -3.40 2.97 -9.26
CA ILE A 115 -2.72 3.80 -8.26
C ILE A 115 -2.02 4.99 -8.94
N TYR A 116 -1.28 4.75 -10.05
CA TYR A 116 -0.65 5.80 -10.82
C TYR A 116 -1.68 6.81 -11.35
N ARG A 117 -2.79 6.35 -11.90
CA ARG A 117 -3.88 7.20 -12.40
C ARG A 117 -4.45 8.10 -11.32
N CYS A 118 -4.75 7.51 -10.15
CA CYS A 118 -5.36 8.22 -9.02
C CYS A 118 -4.44 9.22 -8.32
N LEU A 119 -3.11 9.06 -8.45
CA LEU A 119 -2.14 10.02 -7.93
C LEU A 119 -2.09 11.27 -8.82
N ARG A 120 -2.02 12.46 -8.20
CA ARG A 120 -1.72 13.69 -8.93
C ARG A 120 -0.28 13.71 -9.46
N PRO A 121 0.06 14.54 -10.46
CA PRO A 121 1.45 14.80 -10.82
C PRO A 121 2.25 15.24 -9.58
N GLY A 122 3.42 14.64 -9.36
CA GLY A 122 4.24 14.82 -8.16
C GLY A 122 3.71 14.12 -6.91
N GLY A 123 2.60 13.39 -7.00
CA GLY A 123 2.08 12.54 -5.92
C GLY A 123 2.93 11.31 -5.69
N CYS A 124 2.76 10.66 -4.54
CA CYS A 124 3.63 9.59 -4.08
C CYS A 124 2.86 8.32 -3.69
N TYR A 125 3.35 7.17 -4.13
CA TYR A 125 2.93 5.85 -3.69
C TYR A 125 3.97 5.28 -2.73
N VAL A 126 3.58 4.99 -1.47
CA VAL A 126 4.43 4.46 -0.40
C VAL A 126 3.94 3.07 -0.03
N PHE A 127 4.76 2.04 -0.18
CA PHE A 127 4.27 0.69 0.05
C PHE A 127 5.32 -0.31 0.49
N THR A 128 4.83 -1.43 1.05
CA THR A 128 5.60 -2.63 1.33
C THR A 128 5.00 -3.83 0.59
N VAL A 129 5.87 -4.77 0.26
CA VAL A 129 5.54 -6.09 -0.30
C VAL A 129 6.62 -7.09 0.12
N PRO A 130 6.36 -8.39 0.12
CA PRO A 130 7.41 -9.41 0.19
C PRO A 130 8.35 -9.26 -0.99
N TYR A 131 9.54 -8.70 -0.75
CA TYR A 131 10.53 -8.36 -1.78
C TYR A 131 11.88 -9.00 -1.47
N VAL A 132 12.48 -9.65 -2.46
CA VAL A 132 13.80 -10.26 -2.34
C VAL A 132 14.78 -9.56 -3.31
N PRO A 133 15.62 -8.64 -2.82
CA PRO A 133 16.49 -7.80 -3.67
C PRO A 133 17.43 -8.59 -4.59
N GLY A 134 17.80 -9.83 -4.21
CA GLY A 134 18.68 -10.71 -5.01
C GLY A 134 17.98 -11.41 -6.19
N TRP A 135 16.65 -11.39 -6.26
CA TRP A 135 15.91 -12.03 -7.34
C TRP A 135 15.75 -11.08 -8.54
N GLN A 136 16.10 -11.55 -9.73
CA GLN A 136 15.94 -10.76 -10.95
C GLN A 136 14.48 -10.68 -11.37
N SER A 137 13.73 -11.79 -11.23
CA SER A 137 12.32 -11.91 -11.61
C SER A 137 11.45 -12.10 -10.38
N ASN A 138 10.17 -11.76 -10.50
CA ASN A 138 9.15 -12.10 -9.52
C ASN A 138 8.97 -13.63 -9.49
N GLN A 139 8.76 -14.20 -8.32
CA GLN A 139 8.33 -15.58 -8.17
C GLN A 139 6.81 -15.63 -8.29
N VAL A 140 6.33 -15.98 -9.48
CA VAL A 140 4.89 -16.17 -9.74
C VAL A 140 4.47 -17.53 -9.15
N ARG A 141 3.55 -17.51 -8.22
CA ARG A 141 2.97 -18.73 -7.61
C ARG A 141 1.68 -19.13 -8.30
N ILE A 142 0.94 -18.15 -8.80
CA ILE A 142 -0.31 -18.33 -9.53
C ILE A 142 -0.23 -17.48 -10.79
N ASP A 143 -0.29 -18.12 -11.94
CA ASP A 143 -0.42 -17.42 -13.21
C ASP A 143 -1.87 -16.97 -13.38
N SER A 144 -2.07 -15.65 -13.34
CA SER A 144 -3.35 -14.98 -13.46
C SER A 144 -3.50 -14.19 -14.77
N SER A 145 -2.67 -14.49 -15.76
CA SER A 145 -2.69 -13.83 -17.07
C SER A 145 -3.93 -14.18 -17.90
N GLY A 146 -4.46 -15.39 -17.69
CA GLY A 146 -5.68 -15.89 -18.34
C GLY A 146 -6.98 -15.50 -17.62
N VAL A 147 -8.09 -16.11 -18.07
CA VAL A 147 -9.40 -15.99 -17.41
C VAL A 147 -9.40 -16.74 -16.08
N GLU A 148 -8.84 -17.94 -16.07
CA GLU A 148 -8.72 -18.79 -14.91
C GLU A 148 -7.31 -18.70 -14.31
N ASP A 149 -7.22 -18.91 -12.99
CA ASP A 149 -5.96 -18.95 -12.27
C ASP A 149 -5.31 -20.33 -12.42
N ILE A 150 -4.03 -20.35 -12.83
CA ILE A 150 -3.22 -21.57 -12.92
C ILE A 150 -2.21 -21.58 -11.77
N TYR A 151 -2.36 -22.58 -10.88
CA TYR A 151 -1.43 -22.74 -9.76
C TYR A 151 -0.13 -23.39 -10.25
N VAL A 152 0.94 -22.59 -10.32
CA VAL A 152 2.27 -23.03 -10.75
C VAL A 152 3.14 -23.47 -9.58
N MET A 153 2.74 -23.12 -8.35
CA MET A 153 3.39 -23.52 -7.10
C MET A 153 2.33 -23.91 -6.06
N GLU A 154 2.77 -24.54 -4.96
CA GLU A 154 1.90 -24.81 -3.82
C GLU A 154 1.27 -23.53 -3.29
N LYS A 155 -0.01 -23.61 -2.92
CA LYS A 155 -0.76 -22.47 -2.37
C LYS A 155 -0.11 -21.96 -1.09
N GLN A 156 0.11 -20.67 -1.02
CA GLN A 156 0.58 -19.97 0.17
C GLN A 156 -0.46 -18.95 0.60
N TYR A 157 -0.65 -18.85 1.91
CA TYR A 157 -1.59 -17.89 2.50
C TYR A 157 -0.87 -17.04 3.54
N HIS A 158 -1.18 -15.75 3.55
CA HIS A 158 -0.80 -14.85 4.64
C HIS A 158 -1.96 -14.65 5.60
N GLY A 159 -1.69 -14.16 6.81
CA GLY A 159 -2.74 -13.82 7.76
C GLY A 159 -3.63 -12.70 7.24
N ASP A 160 -4.93 -12.84 7.44
CA ASP A 160 -5.95 -11.88 7.05
C ASP A 160 -6.77 -11.49 8.30
N PRO A 161 -6.87 -10.20 8.65
CA PRO A 161 -7.69 -9.79 9.80
C PRO A 161 -9.19 -10.03 9.60
N MET A 162 -9.64 -10.26 8.35
CA MET A 162 -11.05 -10.47 8.00
C MET A 162 -11.41 -11.95 7.83
N ASN A 163 -10.42 -12.83 7.62
CA ASN A 163 -10.65 -14.22 7.27
C ASN A 163 -9.65 -15.15 7.97
N SER A 164 -10.14 -16.10 8.76
CA SER A 164 -9.31 -17.07 9.48
C SER A 164 -8.54 -18.05 8.57
N THR A 165 -8.94 -18.19 7.31
CA THR A 165 -8.23 -19.03 6.32
C THR A 165 -7.05 -18.32 5.68
N GLY A 166 -6.88 -17.01 5.94
CA GLY A 166 -5.86 -16.19 5.35
C GLY A 166 -6.18 -15.72 3.91
N ILE A 167 -5.26 -14.96 3.34
CA ILE A 167 -5.36 -14.43 1.99
C ILE A 167 -4.31 -15.06 1.08
N LEU A 168 -4.72 -15.47 -0.11
CA LEU A 168 -3.90 -16.18 -1.10
C LEU A 168 -2.78 -15.28 -1.64
N VAL A 169 -1.57 -15.84 -1.79
CA VAL A 169 -0.39 -15.15 -2.32
C VAL A 169 -0.21 -15.53 -3.79
N TYR A 170 -0.31 -14.55 -4.69
CA TYR A 170 -0.09 -14.74 -6.12
C TYR A 170 1.39 -14.71 -6.50
N ARG A 171 2.19 -13.88 -5.79
CA ARG A 171 3.62 -13.70 -6.09
C ARG A 171 4.45 -13.21 -4.92
N ILE A 172 5.75 -13.41 -5.03
CA ILE A 172 6.77 -12.73 -4.21
C ILE A 172 7.64 -11.93 -5.17
N TYR A 173 7.99 -10.71 -4.80
CA TYR A 173 8.61 -9.77 -5.72
C TYR A 173 10.14 -9.86 -5.75
N GLY A 174 10.69 -9.63 -6.94
CA GLY A 174 12.09 -9.40 -7.23
C GLY A 174 12.29 -8.05 -7.94
N GLN A 175 13.46 -7.85 -8.55
CA GLN A 175 13.82 -6.59 -9.24
C GLN A 175 12.88 -6.26 -10.42
N GLU A 176 12.22 -7.25 -10.99
CA GLU A 176 11.21 -7.07 -12.04
C GLU A 176 10.11 -6.07 -11.62
N LEU A 177 9.70 -6.05 -10.33
CA LEU A 177 8.76 -5.05 -9.80
C LEU A 177 9.22 -3.62 -10.08
N VAL A 178 10.50 -3.33 -9.86
CA VAL A 178 11.05 -1.99 -10.09
C VAL A 178 10.96 -1.61 -11.57
N ALA A 179 11.24 -2.56 -12.47
CA ALA A 179 11.13 -2.35 -13.91
C ALA A 179 9.66 -2.11 -14.34
N GLN A 180 8.72 -2.88 -13.78
CA GLN A 180 7.29 -2.73 -14.03
C GLN A 180 6.79 -1.35 -13.58
N LEU A 181 7.13 -0.90 -12.38
CA LEU A 181 6.74 0.40 -11.84
C LEU A 181 7.30 1.56 -12.67
N ARG A 182 8.56 1.47 -13.09
CA ARG A 182 9.19 2.45 -14.00
C ARG A 182 8.51 2.49 -15.36
N HIS A 183 8.12 1.32 -15.90
CA HIS A 183 7.39 1.24 -17.17
C HIS A 183 5.99 1.91 -17.09
N ILE A 184 5.35 1.89 -15.92
CA ILE A 184 4.08 2.60 -15.66
C ILE A 184 4.29 4.12 -15.64
N GLY A 185 5.49 4.60 -15.30
CA GLY A 185 5.84 6.02 -15.25
C GLY A 185 6.30 6.51 -13.88
N PHE A 186 6.50 5.61 -12.91
CA PHE A 186 7.01 6.01 -11.59
C PHE A 186 8.53 6.21 -11.59
N GLU A 187 8.97 7.24 -10.86
CA GLU A 187 10.32 7.28 -10.32
C GLU A 187 10.34 6.43 -9.04
N VAL A 188 11.17 5.36 -9.02
CA VAL A 188 11.12 4.34 -7.97
C VAL A 188 12.37 4.41 -7.09
N THR A 189 12.17 4.57 -5.79
CA THR A 189 13.19 4.45 -4.74
C THR A 189 12.85 3.26 -3.84
N PHE A 190 13.80 2.35 -3.64
CA PHE A 190 13.72 1.30 -2.63
C PHE A 190 14.60 1.67 -1.45
N ILE A 191 14.02 1.72 -0.26
CA ILE A 191 14.69 2.06 0.99
C ILE A 191 14.82 0.77 1.81
N ASN A 192 16.06 0.33 2.00
CA ASN A 192 16.40 -0.81 2.84
C ASN A 192 17.41 -0.34 3.88
N ASN A 193 16.93 0.22 4.97
CA ASN A 193 17.76 0.66 6.09
C ASN A 193 17.05 0.37 7.42
N SER A 194 17.78 0.51 8.51
CA SER A 194 17.22 0.42 9.85
C SER A 194 17.14 1.79 10.51
N GLU A 195 16.08 2.03 11.27
CA GLU A 195 15.88 3.21 12.10
C GLU A 195 15.54 2.78 13.54
N PRO A 196 16.55 2.31 14.31
CA PRO A 196 16.32 1.72 15.65
C PRO A 196 15.67 2.70 16.63
N CYS A 197 15.92 4.01 16.49
CA CYS A 197 15.34 5.05 17.36
C CYS A 197 13.81 5.11 17.28
N ILE A 198 13.21 4.68 16.19
CA ILE A 198 11.75 4.54 16.04
C ILE A 198 11.28 3.09 16.02
N GLY A 199 12.18 2.15 16.34
CA GLY A 199 11.89 0.72 16.42
C GLY A 199 11.73 0.05 15.05
N VAL A 200 12.41 0.55 14.02
CA VAL A 200 12.50 -0.07 12.69
C VAL A 200 13.82 -0.84 12.59
N VAL A 201 13.73 -2.16 12.62
CA VAL A 201 14.91 -3.05 12.49
C VAL A 201 15.30 -3.21 11.02
N THR A 202 14.31 -3.34 10.14
CA THR A 202 14.48 -3.40 8.69
C THR A 202 13.37 -2.60 8.04
N LYS A 203 13.74 -1.67 7.14
CA LYS A 203 12.80 -0.82 6.42
C LYS A 203 12.83 -1.23 4.94
N ASP A 204 12.06 -2.27 4.59
CA ASP A 204 11.84 -2.61 3.19
C ASP A 204 10.65 -1.81 2.67
N LEU A 205 10.93 -0.63 2.14
CA LEU A 205 9.93 0.35 1.76
C LEU A 205 10.16 0.83 0.33
N PHE A 206 9.12 0.80 -0.47
CA PHE A 206 9.08 1.45 -1.78
C PHE A 206 8.46 2.84 -1.67
N VAL A 207 9.11 3.80 -2.30
CA VAL A 207 8.63 5.17 -2.50
C VAL A 207 8.65 5.46 -3.99
N CYS A 208 7.47 5.61 -4.58
CA CYS A 208 7.30 5.80 -6.02
C CYS A 208 6.64 7.14 -6.29
N LYS A 209 7.31 8.04 -7.01
CA LYS A 209 6.78 9.34 -7.39
C LYS A 209 6.20 9.31 -8.79
N LYS A 210 5.02 9.91 -8.96
CA LYS A 210 4.44 10.17 -10.28
C LYS A 210 5.11 11.39 -10.89
N VAL A 211 5.88 11.19 -11.94
CA VAL A 211 6.54 12.27 -12.71
C VAL A 211 5.70 12.74 -13.87
#